data_e6e8518dab109499c7e5caf2c76fd65e
#
_entry.id   e6e8518dab109499c7e5caf2c76fd65e
#
_cell.length_a   1.000
_cell.length_b   1.000
_cell.length_c   1.000
_cell.angle_alpha   90.00
_cell.angle_beta   90.00
_cell.angle_gamma   90.00
#
_symmetry.space_group_name_H-M   'P 1'
#
loop_
_entity.id
_entity.type
_entity.pdbx_description
1 polymer ?
#
loop_
_entity_poly.entity_id
_entity_poly.type
_entity_poly.pdbx_seq_one_letter_code
_entity_poly.pdbx_strand_id
1 'polypeptide(L)'
;DAPGPFVKEDISNPCQPVRFREDNGWLVRFYYYEHRISVEVFHAVSDGGGALVFFKTLLAVYLRELGHKIGNTHGILDIGEPPRREELEDAYGKYAQGKGRRWKEREKAYQNTGTPEPFYTLNVTMGFCSVSQLKQKAKGYGVSITEYLAAVLIQVILEKQHRERPRKERPVALAIPINLRAWFPSETLRNFILAVRPVIDPSLGEYTFEEVLSQVHHTLRLKINRQRMRAELTGNVRFTKNRLLQIVPIVLKNPVMSLGYRIAGVRPYSGTYTNP
;
A
#
# COMPACT_ATOMS: atom_id res chain seq x y z
N ASP A 1 12.20 -7.93 -31.75
CA ASP A 1 11.80 -8.23 -30.36
C ASP A 1 12.20 -7.06 -29.47
N ALA A 2 11.28 -6.59 -28.64
CA ALA A 2 11.61 -5.55 -27.66
C ALA A 2 12.56 -6.15 -26.60
N PRO A 3 13.55 -5.37 -26.10
CA PRO A 3 14.44 -5.86 -25.07
C PRO A 3 13.64 -6.20 -23.79
N GLY A 4 14.02 -7.30 -23.14
CA GLY A 4 13.40 -7.74 -21.88
C GLY A 4 13.64 -6.76 -20.72
N PRO A 5 12.98 -6.99 -19.57
CA PRO A 5 13.25 -6.23 -18.36
C PRO A 5 14.68 -6.48 -17.87
N PHE A 6 15.26 -5.49 -17.21
CA PHE A 6 16.59 -5.66 -16.63
C PHE A 6 16.56 -6.60 -15.42
N VAL A 7 17.53 -7.52 -15.40
CA VAL A 7 17.86 -8.33 -14.24
C VAL A 7 19.23 -7.87 -13.75
N LYS A 8 19.32 -7.38 -12.52
CA LYS A 8 20.54 -6.77 -11.95
C LYS A 8 20.88 -7.36 -10.60
N GLU A 9 22.14 -7.26 -10.22
CA GLU A 9 22.54 -7.54 -8.84
C GLU A 9 21.96 -6.50 -7.89
N ASP A 10 21.43 -6.95 -6.73
CA ASP A 10 20.76 -6.12 -5.73
C ASP A 10 21.77 -5.46 -4.77
N ILE A 11 22.61 -4.60 -5.36
CA ILE A 11 23.68 -3.86 -4.66
C ILE A 11 23.40 -2.35 -4.62
N SER A 12 22.29 -1.93 -5.20
CA SER A 12 21.90 -0.51 -5.26
C SER A 12 20.78 -0.22 -4.27
N ASN A 13 20.58 1.07 -3.99
CA ASN A 13 19.48 1.54 -3.17
C ASN A 13 18.12 1.17 -3.80
N PRO A 14 17.18 0.57 -3.04
CA PRO A 14 15.89 0.12 -3.57
C PRO A 14 14.97 1.30 -3.94
N CYS A 15 13.92 0.99 -4.69
CA CYS A 15 12.84 1.91 -5.05
C CYS A 15 13.29 3.18 -5.78
N GLN A 16 14.32 3.07 -6.60
CA GLN A 16 14.75 4.19 -7.46
C GLN A 16 13.63 4.60 -8.41
N PRO A 17 13.52 5.90 -8.75
CA PRO A 17 12.51 6.37 -9.69
C PRO A 17 12.51 5.57 -10.99
N VAL A 18 11.32 5.14 -11.44
CA VAL A 18 11.16 4.44 -12.71
C VAL A 18 11.35 5.44 -13.83
N ARG A 19 12.31 5.17 -14.72
CA ARG A 19 12.58 5.96 -15.91
C ARG A 19 12.25 5.12 -17.14
N PHE A 20 11.03 5.25 -17.64
CA PHE A 20 10.44 4.36 -18.65
C PHE A 20 11.38 4.09 -19.85
N ARG A 21 12.11 5.11 -20.33
CA ARG A 21 13.05 4.93 -21.45
C ARG A 21 14.32 4.17 -21.06
N GLU A 22 14.81 4.38 -19.84
CA GLU A 22 16.02 3.72 -19.32
C GLU A 22 15.73 2.29 -18.85
N ASP A 23 14.48 2.01 -18.51
CA ASP A 23 14.00 0.68 -18.09
C ASP A 23 13.41 -0.13 -19.27
N ASN A 24 13.79 0.15 -20.51
CA ASN A 24 13.30 -0.53 -21.73
C ASN A 24 11.77 -0.53 -21.88
N GLY A 25 11.07 0.44 -21.29
CA GLY A 25 9.60 0.49 -21.30
C GLY A 25 8.94 -0.40 -20.25
N TRP A 26 9.71 -1.10 -19.43
CA TRP A 26 9.16 -1.96 -18.37
C TRP A 26 8.88 -1.17 -17.09
N LEU A 27 7.82 -1.55 -16.41
CA LEU A 27 7.42 -1.00 -15.11
C LEU A 27 7.69 -1.99 -13.96
N VAL A 28 8.53 -2.97 -14.24
CA VAL A 28 8.96 -4.02 -13.30
C VAL A 28 10.47 -4.17 -13.43
N ARG A 29 11.16 -4.34 -12.33
CA ARG A 29 12.59 -4.60 -12.26
C ARG A 29 12.84 -5.85 -11.44
N PHE A 30 13.89 -6.59 -11.81
CA PHE A 30 14.28 -7.82 -11.14
C PHE A 30 15.70 -7.67 -10.61
N TYR A 31 15.90 -8.17 -9.39
CA TYR A 31 17.19 -8.14 -8.74
C TYR A 31 17.50 -9.50 -8.13
N TYR A 32 18.76 -9.83 -8.05
CA TYR A 32 19.25 -11.01 -7.34
C TYR A 32 20.44 -10.64 -6.46
N TYR A 33 20.59 -11.32 -5.35
CA TYR A 33 21.76 -11.25 -4.48
C TYR A 33 21.86 -12.53 -3.69
N GLU A 34 22.98 -13.27 -3.89
CA GLU A 34 23.20 -14.59 -3.26
C GLU A 34 21.96 -15.51 -3.41
N HIS A 35 21.24 -15.74 -2.31
CA HIS A 35 20.05 -16.60 -2.27
C HIS A 35 18.72 -15.78 -2.27
N ARG A 36 18.77 -14.53 -2.65
CA ARG A 36 17.61 -13.64 -2.67
C ARG A 36 17.24 -13.22 -4.09
N ILE A 37 15.97 -13.30 -4.41
CA ILE A 37 15.36 -12.68 -5.59
C ILE A 37 14.46 -11.55 -5.10
N SER A 38 14.61 -10.37 -5.68
CA SER A 38 13.79 -9.19 -5.38
C SER A 38 13.10 -8.71 -6.65
N VAL A 39 11.88 -8.21 -6.50
CA VAL A 39 11.09 -7.64 -7.60
C VAL A 39 10.56 -6.28 -7.17
N GLU A 40 10.82 -5.27 -7.97
CA GLU A 40 10.22 -3.94 -7.85
C GLU A 40 9.12 -3.79 -8.90
N VAL A 41 7.92 -3.47 -8.46
CA VAL A 41 6.77 -3.22 -9.33
C VAL A 41 6.34 -1.78 -9.17
N PHE A 42 6.23 -1.02 -10.26
CA PHE A 42 5.69 0.33 -10.22
C PHE A 42 4.22 0.28 -9.77
N HIS A 43 3.90 0.90 -8.65
CA HIS A 43 2.62 0.74 -7.95
C HIS A 43 1.38 1.18 -8.77
N ALA A 44 1.57 1.89 -9.87
CA ALA A 44 0.46 2.19 -10.78
C ALA A 44 -0.02 0.94 -11.56
N VAL A 45 0.82 -0.09 -11.70
CA VAL A 45 0.50 -1.33 -12.43
C VAL A 45 -0.32 -2.28 -11.55
N SER A 46 0.13 -2.49 -10.31
CA SER A 46 -0.43 -3.51 -9.42
C SER A 46 -0.33 -3.09 -7.95
N ASP A 47 -1.21 -3.65 -7.12
CA ASP A 47 -1.07 -3.61 -5.66
C ASP A 47 -0.23 -4.79 -5.14
N GLY A 48 0.00 -4.81 -3.82
CA GLY A 48 0.76 -5.88 -3.18
C GLY A 48 0.18 -7.28 -3.43
N GLY A 49 -1.14 -7.42 -3.52
CA GLY A 49 -1.79 -8.70 -3.81
C GLY A 49 -1.49 -9.20 -5.22
N GLY A 50 -1.66 -8.35 -6.23
CA GLY A 50 -1.34 -8.70 -7.63
C GLY A 50 0.17 -8.91 -7.83
N ALA A 51 1.00 -8.05 -7.26
CA ALA A 51 2.46 -8.20 -7.32
C ALA A 51 2.93 -9.51 -6.65
N LEU A 52 2.29 -9.94 -5.55
CA LEU A 52 2.62 -11.20 -4.89
C LEU A 52 2.25 -12.42 -5.75
N VAL A 53 1.11 -12.40 -6.45
CA VAL A 53 0.73 -13.45 -7.41
C VAL A 53 1.78 -13.54 -8.51
N PHE A 54 2.17 -12.42 -9.09
CA PHE A 54 3.23 -12.35 -10.10
C PHE A 54 4.56 -12.91 -9.57
N PHE A 55 4.99 -12.48 -8.38
CA PHE A 55 6.24 -12.93 -7.77
C PHE A 55 6.25 -14.44 -7.45
N LYS A 56 5.15 -14.97 -6.91
CA LYS A 56 4.99 -16.42 -6.69
C LYS A 56 5.08 -17.21 -7.99
N THR A 57 4.47 -16.70 -9.06
CA THR A 57 4.52 -17.32 -10.38
C THR A 57 5.95 -17.32 -10.93
N LEU A 58 6.66 -16.20 -10.84
CA LEU A 58 8.07 -16.08 -11.22
C LEU A 58 8.94 -17.12 -10.48
N LEU A 59 8.79 -17.22 -9.15
CA LEU A 59 9.54 -18.17 -8.34
C LEU A 59 9.18 -19.63 -8.70
N ALA A 60 7.91 -19.93 -8.95
CA ALA A 60 7.48 -21.25 -9.36
C ALA A 60 8.10 -21.67 -10.70
N VAL A 61 8.12 -20.76 -11.68
CA VAL A 61 8.77 -20.98 -12.98
C VAL A 61 10.27 -21.20 -12.79
N TYR A 62 10.93 -20.31 -12.06
CA TYR A 62 12.37 -20.45 -11.76
C TYR A 62 12.71 -21.80 -11.13
N LEU A 63 11.94 -22.25 -10.13
CA LEU A 63 12.16 -23.54 -9.48
C LEU A 63 11.87 -24.72 -10.42
N ARG A 64 10.90 -24.60 -11.33
CA ARG A 64 10.63 -25.64 -12.35
C ARG A 64 11.80 -25.79 -13.32
N GLU A 65 12.41 -24.69 -13.75
CA GLU A 65 13.62 -24.70 -14.58
C GLU A 65 14.81 -25.38 -13.86
N LEU A 66 14.85 -25.33 -12.54
CA LEU A 66 15.81 -26.07 -11.70
C LEU A 66 15.41 -27.55 -11.46
N GLY A 67 14.33 -28.05 -12.08
CA GLY A 67 13.88 -29.44 -11.98
C GLY A 67 12.93 -29.74 -10.82
N HIS A 68 12.49 -28.73 -10.05
CA HIS A 68 11.52 -28.94 -8.98
C HIS A 68 10.09 -29.06 -9.50
N LYS A 69 9.30 -29.94 -8.91
CA LYS A 69 7.89 -30.14 -9.26
C LYS A 69 7.01 -29.16 -8.46
N ILE A 70 6.65 -28.02 -9.05
CA ILE A 70 5.79 -27.00 -8.45
C ILE A 70 4.47 -26.93 -9.22
N GLY A 71 3.33 -27.10 -8.54
CA GLY A 71 2.00 -26.99 -9.15
C GLY A 71 1.49 -25.55 -9.26
N ASN A 72 0.40 -25.34 -10.03
CA ASN A 72 -0.28 -24.04 -10.16
C ASN A 72 -1.35 -23.86 -9.07
N THR A 73 -0.92 -23.80 -7.81
CA THR A 73 -1.81 -23.63 -6.64
C THR A 73 -1.43 -22.39 -5.84
N HIS A 74 -2.27 -21.96 -4.92
CA HIS A 74 -1.99 -20.84 -4.01
C HIS A 74 -1.64 -19.51 -4.68
N GLY A 75 -2.28 -19.21 -5.81
CA GLY A 75 -2.09 -17.96 -6.54
C GLY A 75 -0.88 -17.99 -7.50
N ILE A 76 -0.41 -19.15 -7.88
CA ILE A 76 0.55 -19.34 -8.99
C ILE A 76 -0.25 -19.44 -10.29
N LEU A 77 0.05 -18.54 -11.24
CA LEU A 77 -0.60 -18.53 -12.55
C LEU A 77 -0.04 -19.64 -13.46
N ASP A 78 -0.89 -20.10 -14.38
CA ASP A 78 -0.44 -20.98 -15.47
C ASP A 78 0.11 -20.12 -16.62
N ILE A 79 1.42 -20.16 -16.84
CA ILE A 79 2.07 -19.40 -17.92
C ILE A 79 1.89 -20.05 -19.30
N GLY A 80 1.40 -21.30 -19.36
CA GLY A 80 1.06 -21.98 -20.61
C GLY A 80 -0.28 -21.51 -21.21
N GLU A 81 -1.09 -20.84 -20.42
CA GLU A 81 -2.37 -20.30 -20.85
C GLU A 81 -2.31 -18.77 -21.06
N PRO A 82 -3.10 -18.22 -21.98
CA PRO A 82 -3.19 -16.78 -22.15
C PRO A 82 -3.81 -16.14 -20.89
N PRO A 83 -3.45 -14.87 -20.56
CA PRO A 83 -4.03 -14.17 -19.42
C PRO A 83 -5.56 -14.09 -19.52
N ARG A 84 -6.25 -14.40 -18.43
CA ARG A 84 -7.71 -14.31 -18.38
C ARG A 84 -8.14 -12.84 -18.26
N ARG A 85 -9.31 -12.53 -18.83
CA ARG A 85 -9.85 -11.15 -18.80
C ARG A 85 -10.08 -10.64 -17.38
N GLU A 86 -10.43 -11.53 -16.46
CA GLU A 86 -10.68 -11.26 -15.05
C GLU A 86 -9.41 -10.77 -14.33
N GLU A 87 -8.24 -11.24 -14.75
CA GLU A 87 -6.94 -10.80 -14.19
C GLU A 87 -6.61 -9.35 -14.56
N LEU A 88 -7.14 -8.87 -15.67
CA LEU A 88 -6.91 -7.53 -16.21
C LEU A 88 -8.10 -6.57 -16.01
N GLU A 89 -9.19 -7.02 -15.37
CA GLU A 89 -10.40 -6.22 -15.24
C GLU A 89 -10.19 -4.93 -14.43
N ASP A 90 -10.95 -3.88 -14.77
CA ASP A 90 -11.11 -2.70 -13.90
C ASP A 90 -12.14 -3.00 -12.80
N ALA A 91 -11.70 -3.64 -11.74
CA ALA A 91 -12.56 -3.99 -10.61
C ALA A 91 -13.16 -2.74 -9.93
N TYR A 92 -12.49 -1.59 -9.92
CA TYR A 92 -13.08 -0.37 -9.40
C TYR A 92 -14.31 0.06 -10.22
N GLY A 93 -14.19 0.05 -11.55
CA GLY A 93 -15.30 0.37 -12.45
C GLY A 93 -16.46 -0.62 -12.33
N LYS A 94 -16.15 -1.91 -12.22
CA LYS A 94 -17.12 -3.01 -12.08
C LYS A 94 -18.00 -2.86 -10.81
N TYR A 95 -17.39 -2.50 -9.67
CA TYR A 95 -18.07 -2.42 -8.38
C TYR A 95 -18.54 -1.02 -7.97
N ALA A 96 -18.26 0.02 -8.77
CA ALA A 96 -18.71 1.39 -8.54
C ALA A 96 -20.21 1.55 -8.86
N GLN A 97 -21.05 1.29 -7.87
CA GLN A 97 -22.51 1.32 -8.00
C GLN A 97 -23.17 2.16 -6.90
N GLY A 98 -24.32 2.74 -7.19
CA GLY A 98 -25.12 3.50 -6.24
C GLY A 98 -24.55 4.89 -5.91
N LYS A 99 -24.84 5.42 -4.73
CA LYS A 99 -24.38 6.75 -4.29
C LYS A 99 -22.91 6.67 -3.85
N GLY A 100 -22.06 7.45 -4.53
CA GLY A 100 -20.66 7.60 -4.15
C GLY A 100 -20.48 8.67 -3.08
N ARG A 101 -19.56 8.45 -2.16
CA ARG A 101 -19.13 9.43 -1.15
C ARG A 101 -17.60 9.43 -1.04
N ARG A 102 -17.02 10.62 -1.02
CA ARG A 102 -15.59 10.79 -0.70
C ARG A 102 -15.48 11.45 0.65
N TRP A 103 -14.73 10.80 1.54
CA TRP A 103 -14.38 11.40 2.83
C TRP A 103 -13.10 12.19 2.65
N LYS A 104 -13.14 13.48 2.96
CA LYS A 104 -11.94 14.34 2.92
C LYS A 104 -11.30 14.30 4.30
N GLU A 105 -10.09 13.80 4.36
CA GLU A 105 -9.25 13.93 5.55
C GLU A 105 -8.72 15.37 5.58
N ARG A 106 -9.15 16.15 6.58
CA ARG A 106 -8.84 17.59 6.65
C ARG A 106 -7.67 17.92 7.55
N GLU A 107 -7.42 17.07 8.54
CA GLU A 107 -6.40 17.32 9.54
C GLU A 107 -5.03 16.89 9.03
N LYS A 108 -4.06 17.80 9.28
CA LYS A 108 -2.65 17.50 9.00
C LYS A 108 -2.13 16.63 10.12
N ALA A 109 -1.70 15.42 9.79
CA ALA A 109 -1.04 14.53 10.72
C ALA A 109 0.39 15.00 11.02
N TYR A 110 0.93 14.53 12.14
CA TYR A 110 2.34 14.65 12.45
C TYR A 110 3.18 14.09 11.31
N GLN A 111 4.18 14.84 10.89
CA GLN A 111 5.14 14.43 9.86
C GLN A 111 6.48 14.20 10.53
N ASN A 112 7.08 13.06 10.26
CA ASN A 112 8.44 12.79 10.67
C ASN A 112 9.37 13.83 10.03
N THR A 113 10.08 14.57 10.84
CA THR A 113 11.03 15.59 10.39
C THR A 113 12.45 15.08 10.51
N GLY A 114 13.35 15.63 9.72
CA GLY A 114 14.77 15.29 9.71
C GLY A 114 15.42 15.77 8.42
N THR A 115 16.72 15.55 8.31
CA THR A 115 17.46 15.77 7.07
C THR A 115 17.21 14.59 6.15
N PRO A 116 16.62 14.78 4.95
CA PRO A 116 16.43 13.68 4.03
C PRO A 116 17.78 13.16 3.54
N GLU A 117 17.88 11.85 3.34
CA GLU A 117 19.04 11.24 2.72
C GLU A 117 19.21 11.75 1.26
N PRO A 118 20.44 11.89 0.79
CA PRO A 118 20.71 12.36 -0.57
C PRO A 118 20.29 11.29 -1.61
N PHE A 119 20.09 11.74 -2.85
CA PHE A 119 19.92 10.86 -4.02
C PHE A 119 18.78 9.82 -3.93
N TYR A 120 17.66 10.15 -3.27
CA TYR A 120 16.53 9.23 -3.08
C TYR A 120 16.88 7.95 -2.30
N THR A 121 17.87 8.02 -1.42
CA THR A 121 18.25 6.89 -0.57
C THR A 121 17.12 6.52 0.37
N LEU A 122 16.78 5.23 0.40
CA LEU A 122 15.83 4.67 1.36
C LEU A 122 16.59 3.86 2.40
N ASN A 123 16.46 4.23 3.67
CA ASN A 123 16.93 3.41 4.77
C ASN A 123 15.90 2.32 5.07
N VAL A 124 16.28 1.08 4.85
CA VAL A 124 15.45 -0.09 5.14
C VAL A 124 15.96 -0.77 6.41
N THR A 125 15.11 -0.82 7.43
CA THR A 125 15.37 -1.57 8.66
C THR A 125 14.57 -2.85 8.63
N MET A 126 15.24 -3.99 8.74
CA MET A 126 14.60 -5.31 8.81
C MET A 126 14.57 -5.81 10.25
N GLY A 127 13.43 -6.38 10.65
CA GLY A 127 13.24 -7.02 11.94
C GLY A 127 12.57 -8.39 11.75
N PHE A 128 12.98 -9.36 12.54
CA PHE A 128 12.41 -10.70 12.54
C PHE A 128 11.74 -10.98 13.87
N CYS A 129 10.52 -11.49 13.82
CA CYS A 129 9.79 -11.91 15.01
C CYS A 129 9.02 -13.21 14.76
N SER A 130 8.74 -13.95 15.82
CA SER A 130 7.92 -15.16 15.74
C SER A 130 6.46 -14.80 15.46
N VAL A 131 5.93 -15.27 14.33
CA VAL A 131 4.52 -15.08 13.97
C VAL A 131 3.58 -15.67 15.00
N SER A 132 3.92 -16.83 15.59
CA SER A 132 3.11 -17.49 16.62
C SER A 132 3.02 -16.64 17.89
N GLN A 133 4.14 -16.10 18.37
CA GLN A 133 4.17 -15.23 19.54
C GLN A 133 3.42 -13.91 19.28
N LEU A 134 3.63 -13.30 18.12
CA LEU A 134 2.90 -12.08 17.73
C LEU A 134 1.40 -12.32 17.66
N LYS A 135 0.98 -13.43 17.06
CA LYS A 135 -0.43 -13.84 17.00
C LYS A 135 -1.02 -14.08 18.39
N GLN A 136 -0.26 -14.74 19.28
CA GLN A 136 -0.69 -14.95 20.67
C GLN A 136 -0.84 -13.62 21.42
N LYS A 137 0.12 -12.71 21.25
CA LYS A 137 0.08 -11.38 21.87
C LYS A 137 -1.15 -10.58 21.41
N ALA A 138 -1.37 -10.48 20.10
CA ALA A 138 -2.55 -9.81 19.54
C ALA A 138 -3.87 -10.44 20.03
N LYS A 139 -3.91 -11.77 20.08
CA LYS A 139 -5.08 -12.52 20.57
C LYS A 139 -5.36 -12.27 22.05
N GLY A 140 -4.33 -12.07 22.88
CA GLY A 140 -4.46 -11.69 24.29
C GLY A 140 -5.17 -10.35 24.49
N TYR A 141 -5.08 -9.45 23.52
CA TYR A 141 -5.85 -8.18 23.49
C TYR A 141 -7.17 -8.28 22.71
N GLY A 142 -7.53 -9.44 22.17
CA GLY A 142 -8.74 -9.62 21.36
C GLY A 142 -8.72 -8.96 19.99
N VAL A 143 -7.55 -8.67 19.44
CA VAL A 143 -7.36 -7.95 18.16
C VAL A 143 -6.60 -8.79 17.13
N SER A 144 -6.60 -8.34 15.87
CA SER A 144 -5.78 -8.93 14.81
C SER A 144 -4.32 -8.44 14.89
N ILE A 145 -3.40 -9.18 14.25
CA ILE A 145 -1.99 -8.77 14.14
C ILE A 145 -1.88 -7.37 13.50
N THR A 146 -2.68 -7.09 12.48
CA THR A 146 -2.70 -5.79 11.80
C THR A 146 -3.09 -4.67 12.75
N GLU A 147 -4.13 -4.86 13.55
CA GLU A 147 -4.58 -3.88 14.55
C GLU A 147 -3.51 -3.66 15.62
N TYR A 148 -2.92 -4.74 16.13
CA TYR A 148 -1.87 -4.68 17.13
C TYR A 148 -0.62 -3.93 16.63
N LEU A 149 -0.08 -4.30 15.47
CA LEU A 149 1.11 -3.64 14.91
C LEU A 149 0.85 -2.19 14.49
N ALA A 150 -0.35 -1.88 14.00
CA ALA A 150 -0.75 -0.51 13.72
C ALA A 150 -0.77 0.34 15.01
N ALA A 151 -1.27 -0.20 16.11
CA ALA A 151 -1.26 0.48 17.41
C ALA A 151 0.17 0.69 17.92
N VAL A 152 1.03 -0.34 17.82
CA VAL A 152 2.46 -0.22 18.18
C VAL A 152 3.12 0.89 17.38
N LEU A 153 2.91 0.94 16.07
CA LEU A 153 3.51 1.98 15.22
C LEU A 153 2.99 3.37 15.58
N ILE A 154 1.70 3.53 15.86
CA ILE A 154 1.13 4.80 16.32
C ILE A 154 1.75 5.20 17.65
N GLN A 155 1.87 4.29 18.61
CA GLN A 155 2.47 4.56 19.93
C GLN A 155 3.91 5.05 19.79
N VAL A 156 4.73 4.37 18.97
CA VAL A 156 6.13 4.79 18.73
C VAL A 156 6.21 6.19 18.10
N ILE A 157 5.28 6.53 17.19
CA ILE A 157 5.24 7.86 16.58
C ILE A 157 4.78 8.92 17.60
N LEU A 158 3.82 8.62 18.48
CA LEU A 158 3.40 9.50 19.57
C LEU A 158 4.55 9.79 20.52
N GLU A 159 5.26 8.76 20.98
CA GLU A 159 6.44 8.90 21.84
C GLU A 159 7.55 9.70 21.17
N LYS A 160 7.76 9.50 19.86
CA LYS A 160 8.72 10.30 19.10
C LYS A 160 8.30 11.77 19.08
N GLN A 161 7.04 12.07 18.76
CA GLN A 161 6.53 13.43 18.75
C GLN A 161 6.65 14.08 20.12
N HIS A 162 6.30 13.37 21.18
CA HIS A 162 6.44 13.87 22.55
C HIS A 162 7.91 14.22 22.90
N ARG A 163 8.87 13.38 22.51
CA ARG A 163 10.29 13.65 22.71
C ARG A 163 10.82 14.87 21.94
N GLU A 164 10.28 15.11 20.76
CA GLU A 164 10.64 16.27 19.93
C GLU A 164 10.08 17.60 20.46
N ARG A 165 9.12 17.57 21.38
CA ARG A 165 8.47 18.73 22.01
C ARG A 165 8.08 19.82 20.99
N PRO A 166 7.28 19.51 19.96
CA PRO A 166 6.90 20.53 18.98
C PRO A 166 6.05 21.62 19.63
N ARG A 167 6.08 22.84 19.07
CA ARG A 167 5.22 23.95 19.54
C ARG A 167 3.73 23.59 19.51
N LYS A 168 3.31 22.69 18.64
CA LYS A 168 1.95 22.20 18.51
C LYS A 168 1.99 20.71 18.19
N GLU A 169 1.41 19.93 19.07
CA GLU A 169 1.17 18.53 18.80
C GLU A 169 0.14 18.36 17.68
N ARG A 170 0.33 17.30 16.88
CA ARG A 170 -0.53 16.98 15.75
C ARG A 170 -1.04 15.57 15.87
N PRO A 171 -2.24 15.29 15.33
CA PRO A 171 -2.75 13.92 15.27
C PRO A 171 -1.75 12.98 14.58
N VAL A 172 -1.53 11.82 15.16
CA VAL A 172 -0.79 10.71 14.54
C VAL A 172 -1.79 9.84 13.78
N ALA A 173 -1.56 9.65 12.50
CA ALA A 173 -2.46 8.92 11.63
C ALA A 173 -1.71 7.98 10.69
N LEU A 174 -2.20 6.75 10.53
CA LEU A 174 -1.65 5.80 9.57
C LEU A 174 -2.58 5.62 8.37
N ALA A 175 -2.00 5.40 7.20
CA ALA A 175 -2.71 4.84 6.06
C ALA A 175 -2.59 3.32 6.12
N ILE A 176 -3.71 2.63 6.25
CA ILE A 176 -3.77 1.16 6.23
C ILE A 176 -4.52 0.73 4.97
N PRO A 177 -3.83 0.22 3.93
CA PRO A 177 -4.48 -0.28 2.73
C PRO A 177 -5.28 -1.55 3.04
N ILE A 178 -6.48 -1.62 2.48
CA ILE A 178 -7.41 -2.73 2.61
C ILE A 178 -7.61 -3.37 1.25
N ASN A 179 -7.32 -4.66 1.15
CA ASN A 179 -7.57 -5.44 -0.06
C ASN A 179 -9.07 -5.61 -0.26
N LEU A 180 -9.59 -5.02 -1.33
CA LEU A 180 -11.02 -5.03 -1.63
C LEU A 180 -11.51 -6.38 -2.16
N ARG A 181 -10.62 -7.27 -2.61
CA ARG A 181 -10.96 -8.62 -3.11
C ARG A 181 -11.66 -9.47 -2.04
N ALA A 182 -11.38 -9.21 -0.76
CA ALA A 182 -12.09 -9.86 0.35
C ALA A 182 -13.57 -9.45 0.46
N TRP A 183 -13.96 -8.29 -0.11
CA TRP A 183 -15.29 -7.70 0.00
C TRP A 183 -16.06 -7.72 -1.33
N PHE A 184 -15.32 -7.67 -2.44
CA PHE A 184 -15.81 -7.64 -3.80
C PHE A 184 -15.03 -8.66 -4.62
N PRO A 185 -15.58 -9.86 -4.83
CA PRO A 185 -14.87 -10.94 -5.52
C PRO A 185 -14.31 -10.48 -6.87
N SER A 186 -13.01 -10.53 -7.02
CA SER A 186 -12.29 -10.16 -8.24
C SER A 186 -10.96 -10.89 -8.29
N GLU A 187 -10.58 -11.33 -9.46
CA GLU A 187 -9.29 -11.97 -9.75
C GLU A 187 -8.29 -10.98 -10.34
N THR A 188 -8.65 -9.68 -10.38
CA THR A 188 -7.77 -8.67 -10.97
C THR A 188 -6.40 -8.64 -10.30
N LEU A 189 -5.36 -8.59 -11.11
CA LEU A 189 -3.98 -8.35 -10.66
C LEU A 189 -3.63 -6.86 -10.60
N ARG A 190 -4.55 -6.01 -11.05
CA ARG A 190 -4.42 -4.54 -10.97
C ARG A 190 -4.71 -4.05 -9.56
N ASN A 191 -4.44 -2.77 -9.31
CA ASN A 191 -4.78 -2.13 -8.03
C ASN A 191 -6.26 -2.28 -7.70
N PHE A 192 -6.56 -2.86 -6.53
CA PHE A 192 -7.92 -2.95 -6.01
C PHE A 192 -7.91 -2.84 -4.47
N ILE A 193 -7.50 -1.67 -4.00
CA ILE A 193 -7.34 -1.34 -2.58
C ILE A 193 -8.05 -0.04 -2.23
N LEU A 194 -8.42 0.14 -0.97
CA LEU A 194 -8.74 1.43 -0.35
C LEU A 194 -7.91 1.57 0.92
N ALA A 195 -7.70 2.80 1.39
CA ALA A 195 -6.99 3.04 2.64
C ALA A 195 -7.96 3.44 3.76
N VAL A 196 -7.76 2.88 4.94
CA VAL A 196 -8.43 3.30 6.16
C VAL A 196 -7.43 4.06 7.03
N ARG A 197 -7.91 5.12 7.68
CA ARG A 197 -7.11 6.03 8.49
C ARG A 197 -7.54 5.95 9.96
N PRO A 198 -6.87 5.16 10.83
CA PRO A 198 -6.92 5.37 12.27
C PRO A 198 -6.13 6.64 12.63
N VAL A 199 -6.62 7.36 13.64
CA VAL A 199 -6.05 8.65 14.08
C VAL A 199 -6.07 8.69 15.58
N ILE A 200 -4.97 9.15 16.20
CA ILE A 200 -4.88 9.49 17.61
C ILE A 200 -4.45 10.96 17.70
N ASP A 201 -5.20 11.75 18.44
CA ASP A 201 -4.91 13.18 18.65
C ASP A 201 -4.33 13.41 20.03
N PRO A 202 -2.99 13.58 20.16
CA PRO A 202 -2.35 13.79 21.47
C PRO A 202 -2.73 15.13 22.13
N SER A 203 -3.33 16.06 21.40
CA SER A 203 -3.80 17.33 22.00
C SER A 203 -4.98 17.14 22.98
N LEU A 204 -5.61 15.95 22.98
CA LEU A 204 -6.69 15.57 23.90
C LEU A 204 -6.16 14.96 25.21
N GLY A 205 -4.86 14.72 25.33
CA GLY A 205 -4.22 14.12 26.50
C GLY A 205 -3.29 12.96 26.15
N GLU A 206 -2.68 12.39 27.17
CA GLU A 206 -1.84 11.21 27.05
C GLU A 206 -2.69 9.95 26.86
N TYR A 207 -2.19 9.02 26.07
CA TYR A 207 -2.85 7.74 25.78
C TYR A 207 -1.99 6.58 26.26
N THR A 208 -2.59 5.65 26.97
CA THR A 208 -2.01 4.32 27.19
C THR A 208 -2.00 3.51 25.89
N PHE A 209 -1.17 2.48 25.84
CA PHE A 209 -1.17 1.58 24.67
C PHE A 209 -2.52 0.93 24.43
N GLU A 210 -3.22 0.55 25.50
CA GLU A 210 -4.55 -0.07 25.44
C GLU A 210 -5.59 0.90 24.83
N GLU A 211 -5.53 2.17 25.17
CA GLU A 211 -6.41 3.20 24.59
C GLU A 211 -6.12 3.41 23.11
N VAL A 212 -4.84 3.49 22.72
CA VAL A 212 -4.44 3.55 21.30
C VAL A 212 -4.94 2.33 20.55
N LEU A 213 -4.72 1.13 21.09
CA LEU A 213 -5.15 -0.13 20.48
C LEU A 213 -6.68 -0.20 20.34
N SER A 214 -7.40 0.20 21.37
CA SER A 214 -8.87 0.26 21.36
C SER A 214 -9.38 1.21 20.27
N GLN A 215 -8.80 2.40 20.14
CA GLN A 215 -9.17 3.36 19.09
C GLN A 215 -8.87 2.84 17.68
N VAL A 216 -7.71 2.21 17.49
CA VAL A 216 -7.34 1.58 16.21
C VAL A 216 -8.34 0.49 15.87
N HIS A 217 -8.61 -0.44 16.81
CA HIS A 217 -9.55 -1.54 16.63
C HIS A 217 -10.94 -1.04 16.22
N HIS A 218 -11.52 -0.12 17.00
CA HIS A 218 -12.86 0.40 16.73
C HIS A 218 -12.91 1.17 15.40
N THR A 219 -11.87 1.97 15.10
CA THR A 219 -11.79 2.69 13.82
C THR A 219 -11.79 1.73 12.63
N LEU A 220 -10.98 0.66 12.68
CA LEU A 220 -10.93 -0.32 11.60
C LEU A 220 -12.25 -1.06 11.46
N ARG A 221 -12.84 -1.53 12.57
CA ARG A 221 -14.15 -2.22 12.56
C ARG A 221 -15.29 -1.34 12.01
N LEU A 222 -15.33 -0.06 12.37
CA LEU A 222 -16.34 0.88 11.89
C LEU A 222 -16.15 1.27 10.43
N LYS A 223 -14.90 1.40 9.99
CA LYS A 223 -14.60 1.88 8.63
C LYS A 223 -14.51 0.76 7.60
N ILE A 224 -14.16 -0.46 7.99
CA ILE A 224 -14.02 -1.61 7.09
C ILE A 224 -15.35 -2.39 7.07
N ASN A 225 -16.27 -1.92 6.23
CA ASN A 225 -17.50 -2.63 5.93
C ASN A 225 -17.88 -2.42 4.46
N ARG A 226 -18.66 -3.36 3.91
CA ARG A 226 -18.98 -3.42 2.48
C ARG A 226 -19.67 -2.16 1.96
N GLN A 227 -20.58 -1.60 2.73
CA GLN A 227 -21.37 -0.42 2.33
C GLN A 227 -20.47 0.81 2.22
N ARG A 228 -19.63 1.04 3.24
CA ARG A 228 -18.69 2.16 3.26
C ARG A 228 -17.63 2.04 2.17
N MET A 229 -17.02 0.85 2.04
CA MET A 229 -16.03 0.58 0.99
C MET A 229 -16.61 0.84 -0.41
N ARG A 230 -17.85 0.37 -0.68
CA ARG A 230 -18.54 0.61 -1.94
C ARG A 230 -18.80 2.10 -2.18
N ALA A 231 -19.28 2.82 -1.17
CA ALA A 231 -19.57 4.25 -1.30
C ALA A 231 -18.31 5.06 -1.60
N GLU A 232 -17.19 4.74 -0.96
CA GLU A 232 -15.90 5.38 -1.18
C GLU A 232 -15.31 5.05 -2.56
N LEU A 233 -15.31 3.77 -2.93
CA LEU A 233 -14.92 3.28 -4.24
C LEU A 233 -15.73 4.01 -5.34
N THR A 234 -17.05 4.05 -5.21
CA THR A 234 -17.95 4.73 -6.16
C THR A 234 -17.64 6.22 -6.24
N GLY A 235 -17.39 6.87 -5.10
CA GLY A 235 -17.02 8.30 -5.06
C GLY A 235 -15.71 8.58 -5.79
N ASN A 236 -14.70 7.72 -5.60
CA ASN A 236 -13.40 7.83 -6.27
C ASN A 236 -13.52 7.61 -7.78
N VAL A 237 -14.24 6.57 -8.21
CA VAL A 237 -14.45 6.29 -9.65
C VAL A 237 -15.22 7.42 -10.32
N ARG A 238 -16.27 7.98 -9.70
CA ARG A 238 -17.00 9.12 -10.25
C ARG A 238 -16.13 10.36 -10.40
N PHE A 239 -15.25 10.59 -9.44
CA PHE A 239 -14.31 11.70 -9.54
C PHE A 239 -13.34 11.54 -10.73
N THR A 240 -12.75 10.36 -10.91
CA THR A 240 -11.82 10.09 -12.02
C THR A 240 -12.52 10.07 -13.38
N LYS A 241 -13.79 9.65 -13.43
CA LYS A 241 -14.62 9.64 -14.66
C LYS A 241 -15.30 10.99 -14.97
N ASN A 242 -14.99 12.05 -14.20
CA ASN A 242 -15.54 13.39 -14.49
C ASN A 242 -15.03 13.88 -15.84
N ARG A 243 -15.97 14.15 -16.78
CA ARG A 243 -15.66 14.58 -18.15
C ARG A 243 -14.81 15.85 -18.19
N LEU A 244 -15.06 16.80 -17.31
CA LEU A 244 -14.26 18.04 -17.24
C LEU A 244 -12.80 17.76 -16.90
N LEU A 245 -12.54 16.79 -16.01
CA LEU A 245 -11.18 16.37 -15.68
C LEU A 245 -10.53 15.55 -16.81
N GLN A 246 -11.31 14.86 -17.64
CA GLN A 246 -10.78 14.05 -18.74
C GLN A 246 -10.35 14.92 -19.94
N ILE A 247 -11.06 16.02 -20.20
CA ILE A 247 -10.78 16.92 -21.33
C ILE A 247 -9.48 17.73 -21.13
N VAL A 248 -9.07 17.99 -19.87
CA VAL A 248 -7.85 18.75 -19.60
C VAL A 248 -6.61 17.99 -20.11
N PRO A 249 -5.78 18.59 -20.99
CA PRO A 249 -4.54 17.97 -21.47
C PRO A 249 -3.60 17.59 -20.32
N ILE A 250 -2.85 16.49 -20.48
CA ILE A 250 -1.91 15.98 -19.46
C ILE A 250 -0.89 17.03 -19.06
N VAL A 251 -0.41 17.84 -20.00
CA VAL A 251 0.58 18.91 -19.76
C VAL A 251 0.06 19.93 -18.73
N LEU A 252 -1.23 20.25 -18.77
CA LEU A 252 -1.87 21.14 -17.78
C LEU A 252 -2.31 20.39 -16.52
N LYS A 253 -2.66 19.13 -16.66
CA LYS A 253 -3.11 18.30 -15.54
C LYS A 253 -1.97 17.96 -14.57
N ASN A 254 -0.77 17.64 -15.07
CA ASN A 254 0.36 17.23 -14.25
C ASN A 254 0.80 18.29 -13.21
N PRO A 255 1.03 19.57 -13.54
CA PRO A 255 1.38 20.58 -12.55
C PRO A 255 0.29 20.76 -11.48
N VAL A 256 -0.99 20.77 -11.88
CA VAL A 256 -2.12 20.93 -10.95
C VAL A 256 -2.21 19.71 -10.01
N MET A 257 -2.06 18.50 -10.53
CA MET A 257 -2.05 17.27 -9.73
C MET A 257 -0.83 17.22 -8.80
N SER A 258 0.35 17.62 -9.28
CA SER A 258 1.58 17.69 -8.46
C SER A 258 1.42 18.70 -7.32
N LEU A 259 0.89 19.88 -7.60
CA LEU A 259 0.61 20.88 -6.57
C LEU A 259 -0.45 20.39 -5.58
N GLY A 260 -1.53 19.78 -6.07
CA GLY A 260 -2.57 19.16 -5.24
C GLY A 260 -2.00 18.06 -4.34
N TYR A 261 -1.10 17.23 -4.87
CA TYR A 261 -0.41 16.19 -4.09
C TYR A 261 0.52 16.79 -3.02
N ARG A 262 1.30 17.82 -3.35
CA ARG A 262 2.16 18.53 -2.37
C ARG A 262 1.35 19.17 -1.24
N ILE A 263 0.16 19.67 -1.52
CA ILE A 263 -0.68 20.35 -0.53
C ILE A 263 -1.50 19.37 0.30
N ALA A 264 -2.02 18.30 -0.30
CA ALA A 264 -3.03 17.44 0.30
C ALA A 264 -2.65 15.94 0.35
N GLY A 265 -1.67 15.48 -0.45
CA GLY A 265 -1.45 14.06 -0.67
C GLY A 265 -0.81 13.32 0.50
N VAL A 266 0.23 13.88 1.11
CA VAL A 266 1.00 13.23 2.20
C VAL A 266 0.59 13.72 3.59
N ARG A 267 0.15 14.97 3.68
CA ARG A 267 -0.15 15.65 4.95
C ARG A 267 -1.16 14.96 5.88
N PRO A 268 -2.14 14.18 5.39
CA PRO A 268 -3.08 13.50 6.28
C PRO A 268 -2.51 12.29 7.03
N TYR A 269 -1.31 11.81 6.69
CA TYR A 269 -0.75 10.58 7.24
C TYR A 269 0.63 10.83 7.85
N SER A 270 0.89 10.22 9.00
CA SER A 270 2.22 10.15 9.61
C SER A 270 3.08 9.05 9.02
N GLY A 271 2.44 8.02 8.48
CA GLY A 271 3.08 6.88 7.85
C GLY A 271 2.04 5.95 7.22
N THR A 272 2.53 4.93 6.54
CA THR A 272 1.72 3.85 5.98
C THR A 272 2.11 2.54 6.64
N TYR A 273 1.12 1.75 7.03
CA TYR A 273 1.31 0.38 7.50
C TYR A 273 0.60 -0.56 6.53
N THR A 274 1.33 -1.46 5.92
CA THR A 274 0.80 -2.46 4.99
C THR A 274 1.12 -3.87 5.45
N ASN A 275 0.19 -4.78 5.23
CA ASN A 275 0.35 -6.21 5.44
C ASN A 275 -0.19 -6.89 4.16
N PRO A 276 0.69 -7.26 3.22
CA PRO A 276 0.35 -7.85 1.94
C PRO A 276 -0.23 -9.26 2.06
#